data_c682ee19e1f12b35093fb435030bb39e
#
_entry.id   c682ee19e1f12b35093fb435030bb39e
#
_cell.length_a   1.000
_cell.length_b   1.000
_cell.length_c   1.000
_cell.angle_alpha   90.00
_cell.angle_beta   90.00
_cell.angle_gamma   90.00
#
_symmetry.space_group_name_H-M   'P 1'
#
loop_
_entity.id
_entity.type
_entity.pdbx_description
1 polymer ?
#
loop_
_entity_poly.entity_id
_entity_poly.type
_entity_poly.pdbx_seq_one_letter_code
_entity_poly.pdbx_strand_id
1 'polypeptide(L)'
;KDRVRGFPTLYLHQSVGQDLEDGAEANGFKFEYYGPDQDTVVAGLNGGIFADVGPVPNGEPFQKMEVVRAAFNRVKAQVRVFSFSFGYADVREDDREAVQAEYQKLVAEVEAAGVRFLHVTPPIVYSPEENPPKQAMREWMLATFADAVIFDLQDIESLDGGARCEVGGVWRICEANRSTEACPSKGQGIDGDGAGHLCEAKAAEFAKALLYSVYQVSR
;
A
#
# COMPACT_ATOMS: atom_id res chain seq x y z
N LYS A 1 2.78 20.29 5.25
CA LYS A 1 3.84 19.41 5.76
C LYS A 1 3.65 19.10 7.24
N ASP A 2 3.42 20.12 8.08
CA ASP A 2 3.34 19.99 9.55
C ASP A 2 2.21 19.04 9.99
N ARG A 3 1.08 19.05 9.28
CA ARG A 3 -0.04 18.16 9.59
C ARG A 3 0.34 16.67 9.40
N VAL A 4 0.97 16.30 8.31
CA VAL A 4 1.43 14.92 8.07
C VAL A 4 2.47 14.49 9.11
N ARG A 5 3.37 15.40 9.50
CA ARG A 5 4.40 15.15 10.52
C ARG A 5 3.88 15.06 11.95
N GLY A 6 2.74 15.69 12.23
CA GLY A 6 2.16 15.70 13.57
C GLY A 6 0.99 14.73 13.78
N PHE A 7 0.53 14.05 12.73
CA PHE A 7 -0.66 13.21 12.78
C PHE A 7 -0.27 11.74 12.82
N PRO A 8 -0.43 11.03 13.95
CA PRO A 8 0.01 9.65 14.10
C PRO A 8 -0.66 8.75 13.06
N THR A 9 0.11 8.32 12.09
CA THR A 9 -0.29 7.45 10.99
C THR A 9 0.49 6.15 11.07
N LEU A 10 -0.17 5.00 10.98
CA LEU A 10 0.47 3.70 10.85
C LEU A 10 0.12 3.10 9.49
N TYR A 11 1.13 2.80 8.71
CA TYR A 11 1.04 2.15 7.41
C TYR A 11 1.75 0.80 7.45
N LEU A 12 0.98 -0.29 7.36
CA LEU A 12 1.52 -1.65 7.27
C LEU A 12 1.44 -2.13 5.82
N HIS A 13 2.54 -2.69 5.32
CA HIS A 13 2.67 -3.02 3.91
C HIS A 13 3.61 -4.19 3.68
N GLN A 14 3.71 -4.60 2.44
CA GLN A 14 4.74 -5.50 1.94
C GLN A 14 5.55 -4.76 0.86
N SER A 15 6.67 -5.29 0.52
CA SER A 15 7.70 -4.88 -0.44
C SER A 15 7.48 -3.57 -1.25
N VAL A 16 6.45 -3.46 -2.10
CA VAL A 16 6.13 -2.21 -2.85
C VAL A 16 5.82 -1.03 -1.91
N GLY A 17 5.24 -1.31 -0.75
CA GLY A 17 5.05 -0.28 0.28
C GLY A 17 6.36 0.24 0.83
N GLN A 18 7.43 -0.58 0.89
CA GLN A 18 8.77 -0.12 1.24
C GLN A 18 9.32 0.85 0.18
N ASP A 19 9.09 0.58 -1.11
CA ASP A 19 9.46 1.53 -2.16
C ASP A 19 8.79 2.90 -1.93
N LEU A 20 7.51 2.90 -1.50
CA LEU A 20 6.78 4.14 -1.18
C LEU A 20 7.31 4.84 0.08
N GLU A 21 7.72 4.10 1.11
CA GLU A 21 8.39 4.67 2.29
C GLU A 21 9.73 5.30 1.92
N ASP A 22 10.54 4.60 1.14
CA ASP A 22 11.82 5.11 0.62
C ASP A 22 11.61 6.37 -0.21
N GLY A 23 10.55 6.38 -1.02
CA GLY A 23 10.13 7.54 -1.80
C GLY A 23 9.67 8.72 -0.92
N ALA A 24 8.98 8.44 0.18
CA ALA A 24 8.59 9.48 1.14
C ALA A 24 9.82 10.07 1.85
N GLU A 25 10.79 9.25 2.22
CA GLU A 25 12.06 9.69 2.81
C GLU A 25 12.82 10.63 1.85
N ALA A 26 12.88 10.31 0.56
CA ALA A 26 13.46 11.18 -0.46
C ALA A 26 12.75 12.54 -0.58
N ASN A 27 11.48 12.62 -0.16
CA ASN A 27 10.69 13.86 -0.07
C ASN A 27 10.78 14.55 1.31
N GLY A 28 11.62 14.06 2.22
CA GLY A 28 11.83 14.59 3.57
C GLY A 28 10.75 14.18 4.58
N PHE A 29 10.08 13.04 4.34
CA PHE A 29 9.11 12.43 5.25
C PHE A 29 9.57 11.02 5.60
N LYS A 30 10.15 10.85 6.76
CA LYS A 30 10.59 9.55 7.25
C LYS A 30 9.42 8.82 7.89
N PHE A 31 9.29 7.54 7.57
CA PHE A 31 8.50 6.60 8.35
C PHE A 31 9.37 6.07 9.50
N GLU A 32 8.89 6.19 10.72
CA GLU A 32 9.52 5.49 11.84
C GLU A 32 9.11 4.02 11.82
N TYR A 33 10.11 3.16 11.97
CA TYR A 33 9.90 1.73 11.90
C TYR A 33 8.93 1.25 13.00
N TYR A 34 7.95 0.44 12.60
CA TYR A 34 7.02 -0.23 13.50
C TYR A 34 7.23 -1.75 13.41
N GLY A 35 7.80 -2.34 14.44
CA GLY A 35 8.13 -3.77 14.52
C GLY A 35 7.18 -4.59 15.39
N PRO A 36 7.37 -5.92 15.44
CA PRO A 36 6.46 -6.85 16.10
C PRO A 36 6.33 -6.65 17.62
N ASP A 37 7.36 -6.14 18.25
CA ASP A 37 7.42 -5.94 19.69
C ASP A 37 7.00 -4.52 20.13
N GLN A 38 6.62 -3.66 19.18
CA GLN A 38 6.23 -2.29 19.46
C GLN A 38 4.74 -2.21 19.83
N ASP A 39 4.46 -1.51 20.92
CA ASP A 39 3.14 -1.15 21.40
C ASP A 39 2.90 0.37 21.36
N THR A 40 3.80 1.11 20.74
CA THR A 40 3.76 2.57 20.62
C THR A 40 4.05 3.03 19.20
N VAL A 41 3.43 4.13 18.82
CA VAL A 41 3.70 4.88 17.59
C VAL A 41 4.09 6.30 17.93
N VAL A 42 4.90 6.93 17.08
CA VAL A 42 5.28 8.34 17.23
C VAL A 42 4.31 9.24 16.48
N ALA A 43 4.38 10.54 16.76
CA ALA A 43 3.70 11.53 15.95
C ALA A 43 4.27 11.53 14.51
N GLY A 44 3.38 11.57 13.52
CA GLY A 44 3.75 11.48 12.11
C GLY A 44 3.62 10.08 11.52
N LEU A 45 4.53 9.74 10.63
CA LEU A 45 4.46 8.50 9.86
C LEU A 45 5.18 7.36 10.59
N ASN A 46 4.49 6.25 10.72
CA ASN A 46 5.03 4.99 11.22
C ASN A 46 4.75 3.93 10.16
N GLY A 47 5.70 3.06 9.89
CA GLY A 47 5.57 2.05 8.87
C GLY A 47 6.29 0.75 9.22
N GLY A 48 5.86 -0.32 8.60
CA GLY A 48 6.46 -1.62 8.79
C GLY A 48 6.04 -2.62 7.74
N ILE A 49 6.94 -3.53 7.43
CA ILE A 49 6.70 -4.66 6.54
C ILE A 49 6.03 -5.77 7.35
N PHE A 50 5.07 -6.49 6.76
CA PHE A 50 4.40 -7.61 7.43
C PHE A 50 5.35 -8.68 7.98
N ALA A 51 6.48 -8.92 7.30
CA ALA A 51 7.49 -9.84 7.79
C ALA A 51 8.10 -9.42 9.13
N ASP A 52 8.14 -8.11 9.41
CA ASP A 52 8.67 -7.54 10.64
C ASP A 52 7.63 -7.47 11.76
N VAL A 53 6.35 -7.31 11.43
CA VAL A 53 5.25 -7.32 12.42
C VAL A 53 4.64 -8.72 12.63
N GLY A 54 5.01 -9.69 11.79
CA GLY A 54 4.61 -11.09 11.88
C GLY A 54 5.03 -11.84 10.61
N PRO A 55 5.56 -13.06 10.72
CA PRO A 55 6.07 -13.82 9.58
C PRO A 55 4.89 -14.30 8.70
N VAL A 56 4.51 -13.49 7.72
CA VAL A 56 3.42 -13.84 6.80
C VAL A 56 3.96 -13.97 5.38
N PRO A 57 3.83 -15.16 4.78
CA PRO A 57 4.25 -15.40 3.40
C PRO A 57 3.50 -14.53 2.38
N ASN A 58 4.10 -14.34 1.21
CA ASN A 58 3.42 -13.79 0.05
C ASN A 58 2.23 -14.68 -0.36
N GLY A 59 1.11 -14.07 -0.74
CA GLY A 59 -0.08 -14.78 -1.16
C GLY A 59 -0.96 -15.31 -0.03
N GLU A 60 -0.76 -14.81 1.21
CA GLU A 60 -1.55 -15.17 2.37
C GLU A 60 -2.33 -13.95 2.93
N PRO A 61 -3.31 -13.43 2.17
CA PRO A 61 -3.98 -12.17 2.51
C PRO A 61 -4.73 -12.23 3.85
N PHE A 62 -5.30 -13.38 4.19
CA PHE A 62 -6.04 -13.54 5.45
C PHE A 62 -5.10 -13.49 6.66
N GLN A 63 -3.96 -14.18 6.60
CA GLN A 63 -2.95 -14.12 7.66
C GLN A 63 -2.40 -12.70 7.81
N LYS A 64 -2.19 -11.98 6.69
CA LYS A 64 -1.78 -10.58 6.73
C LYS A 64 -2.80 -9.71 7.44
N MET A 65 -4.08 -9.85 7.13
CA MET A 65 -5.15 -9.09 7.80
C MET A 65 -5.26 -9.44 9.29
N GLU A 66 -4.99 -10.68 9.70
CA GLU A 66 -4.90 -11.05 11.12
C GLU A 66 -3.74 -10.34 11.83
N VAL A 67 -2.54 -10.34 11.24
CA VAL A 67 -1.37 -9.64 11.78
C VAL A 67 -1.61 -8.13 11.84
N VAL A 68 -2.19 -7.57 10.79
CA VAL A 68 -2.58 -6.15 10.71
C VAL A 68 -3.58 -5.78 11.81
N ARG A 69 -4.60 -6.61 12.03
CA ARG A 69 -5.59 -6.44 13.09
C ARG A 69 -4.96 -6.51 14.49
N ALA A 70 -4.04 -7.45 14.69
CA ALA A 70 -3.32 -7.57 15.96
C ALA A 70 -2.44 -6.34 16.22
N ALA A 71 -1.72 -5.86 15.22
CA ALA A 71 -0.92 -4.64 15.30
C ALA A 71 -1.79 -3.41 15.58
N PHE A 72 -2.88 -3.24 14.84
CA PHE A 72 -3.84 -2.17 15.08
C PHE A 72 -4.38 -2.18 16.52
N ASN A 73 -4.78 -3.33 17.03
CA ASN A 73 -5.34 -3.45 18.37
C ASN A 73 -4.36 -3.03 19.47
N ARG A 74 -3.04 -3.19 19.26
CA ARG A 74 -2.01 -2.72 20.20
C ARG A 74 -1.93 -1.20 20.28
N VAL A 75 -2.13 -0.50 19.16
CA VAL A 75 -1.86 0.94 19.06
C VAL A 75 -3.07 1.80 18.71
N LYS A 76 -4.29 1.24 18.59
CA LYS A 76 -5.49 1.95 18.13
C LYS A 76 -5.83 3.22 18.94
N ALA A 77 -5.44 3.30 20.20
CA ALA A 77 -5.63 4.49 21.03
C ALA A 77 -4.65 5.62 20.68
N GLN A 78 -3.57 5.32 19.97
CA GLN A 78 -2.49 6.25 19.66
C GLN A 78 -2.53 6.74 18.22
N VAL A 79 -3.00 5.90 17.29
CA VAL A 79 -3.09 6.23 15.86
C VAL A 79 -4.34 7.07 15.56
N ARG A 80 -4.26 7.87 14.50
CA ARG A 80 -5.38 8.65 13.96
C ARG A 80 -5.71 8.26 12.53
N VAL A 81 -4.71 7.80 11.79
CA VAL A 81 -4.85 7.21 10.45
C VAL A 81 -4.21 5.84 10.47
N PHE A 82 -4.93 4.88 9.97
CA PHE A 82 -4.44 3.54 9.78
C PHE A 82 -4.55 3.16 8.30
N SER A 83 -3.56 2.48 7.79
CA SER A 83 -3.51 2.01 6.42
C SER A 83 -2.81 0.67 6.35
N PHE A 84 -3.26 -0.18 5.44
CA PHE A 84 -2.47 -1.31 5.02
C PHE A 84 -2.59 -1.54 3.51
N SER A 85 -1.56 -2.10 2.89
CA SER A 85 -1.61 -2.48 1.49
C SER A 85 -1.27 -3.96 1.32
N PHE A 86 -1.98 -4.59 0.40
CA PHE A 86 -1.64 -5.91 -0.09
C PHE A 86 -0.31 -5.86 -0.88
N GLY A 87 0.44 -6.97 -0.87
CA GLY A 87 1.45 -7.23 -1.89
C GLY A 87 0.80 -7.69 -3.20
N TYR A 88 1.55 -7.65 -4.29
CA TYR A 88 1.02 -8.05 -5.59
C TYR A 88 0.65 -9.54 -5.72
N ALA A 89 1.09 -10.40 -4.80
CA ALA A 89 0.74 -11.82 -4.78
C ALA A 89 -0.52 -12.14 -3.93
N ASP A 90 -1.11 -11.14 -3.25
CA ASP A 90 -2.14 -11.39 -2.24
C ASP A 90 -3.57 -11.42 -2.78
N VAL A 91 -3.81 -10.90 -3.96
CA VAL A 91 -5.15 -10.85 -4.56
C VAL A 91 -5.21 -11.79 -5.75
N ARG A 92 -5.95 -12.87 -5.60
CA ARG A 92 -6.15 -13.92 -6.62
C ARG A 92 -7.63 -14.07 -6.94
N GLU A 93 -7.94 -14.67 -8.09
CA GLU A 93 -9.33 -14.79 -8.56
C GLU A 93 -10.16 -15.74 -7.68
N ASP A 94 -9.54 -16.81 -7.20
CA ASP A 94 -10.22 -17.89 -6.46
C ASP A 94 -10.65 -17.49 -5.04
N ASP A 95 -10.02 -16.48 -4.44
CA ASP A 95 -10.32 -16.04 -3.08
C ASP A 95 -10.74 -14.55 -2.98
N ARG A 96 -10.79 -13.84 -4.09
CA ARG A 96 -11.02 -12.37 -4.14
C ARG A 96 -12.23 -11.91 -3.34
N GLU A 97 -13.39 -12.55 -3.50
CA GLU A 97 -14.61 -12.14 -2.79
C GLU A 97 -14.48 -12.33 -1.28
N ALA A 98 -13.82 -13.40 -0.84
CA ALA A 98 -13.56 -13.65 0.57
C ALA A 98 -12.56 -12.61 1.13
N VAL A 99 -11.54 -12.26 0.35
CA VAL A 99 -10.58 -11.19 0.70
C VAL A 99 -11.29 -9.84 0.80
N GLN A 100 -12.18 -9.51 -0.12
CA GLN A 100 -13.00 -8.28 -0.08
C GLN A 100 -13.85 -8.22 1.20
N ALA A 101 -14.52 -9.32 1.54
CA ALA A 101 -15.35 -9.40 2.73
C ALA A 101 -14.53 -9.22 4.02
N GLU A 102 -13.36 -9.83 4.10
CA GLU A 102 -12.48 -9.71 5.27
C GLU A 102 -11.84 -8.32 5.37
N TYR A 103 -11.43 -7.74 4.24
CA TYR A 103 -10.97 -6.36 4.18
C TYR A 103 -12.02 -5.37 4.69
N GLN A 104 -13.28 -5.53 4.26
CA GLN A 104 -14.39 -4.68 4.71
C GLN A 104 -14.62 -4.77 6.21
N LYS A 105 -14.50 -5.95 6.81
CA LYS A 105 -14.57 -6.13 8.27
C LYS A 105 -13.43 -5.40 8.97
N LEU A 106 -12.19 -5.54 8.48
CA LEU A 106 -11.04 -4.84 9.05
C LEU A 106 -11.23 -3.32 9.01
N VAL A 107 -11.69 -2.78 7.89
CA VAL A 107 -12.00 -1.34 7.76
C VAL A 107 -13.04 -0.92 8.79
N ALA A 108 -14.15 -1.65 8.91
CA ALA A 108 -15.21 -1.35 9.87
C ALA A 108 -14.70 -1.41 11.33
N GLU A 109 -13.82 -2.35 11.68
CA GLU A 109 -13.20 -2.44 13.01
C GLU A 109 -12.33 -1.21 13.31
N VAL A 110 -11.55 -0.74 12.33
CA VAL A 110 -10.70 0.44 12.47
C VAL A 110 -11.55 1.70 12.66
N GLU A 111 -12.56 1.87 11.83
CA GLU A 111 -13.46 3.03 11.88
C GLU A 111 -14.31 3.05 13.17
N ALA A 112 -14.77 1.89 13.64
CA ALA A 112 -15.48 1.77 14.91
C ALA A 112 -14.62 2.17 16.11
N ALA A 113 -13.29 2.09 16.00
CA ALA A 113 -12.37 2.61 17.01
C ALA A 113 -12.13 4.12 16.92
N GLY A 114 -12.79 4.82 15.98
CA GLY A 114 -12.62 6.26 15.75
C GLY A 114 -11.33 6.61 15.00
N VAL A 115 -10.70 5.63 14.36
CA VAL A 115 -9.49 5.81 13.54
C VAL A 115 -9.90 5.85 12.06
N ARG A 116 -9.31 6.76 11.31
CA ARG A 116 -9.60 6.90 9.87
C ARG A 116 -8.80 5.88 9.08
N PHE A 117 -9.44 5.29 8.08
CA PHE A 117 -8.76 4.33 7.21
C PHE A 117 -8.32 5.00 5.90
N LEU A 118 -7.05 4.86 5.54
CA LEU A 118 -6.52 5.22 4.23
C LEU A 118 -6.43 3.94 3.39
N HIS A 119 -7.26 3.87 2.36
CA HIS A 119 -7.24 2.74 1.42
C HIS A 119 -6.06 2.87 0.45
N VAL A 120 -5.45 1.73 0.12
CA VAL A 120 -4.41 1.62 -0.90
C VAL A 120 -4.80 0.48 -1.83
N THR A 121 -4.91 0.76 -3.12
CA THR A 121 -5.22 -0.30 -4.09
C THR A 121 -4.05 -1.27 -4.21
N PRO A 122 -4.29 -2.59 -4.40
CA PRO A 122 -3.21 -3.57 -4.54
C PRO A 122 -2.28 -3.18 -5.69
N PRO A 123 -0.95 -3.31 -5.54
CA PRO A 123 -0.02 -3.06 -6.62
C PRO A 123 -0.21 -4.05 -7.77
N ILE A 124 0.09 -3.62 -8.99
CA ILE A 124 0.08 -4.46 -10.19
C ILE A 124 1.50 -4.84 -10.61
N VAL A 125 1.60 -5.89 -11.41
CA VAL A 125 2.88 -6.38 -11.93
C VAL A 125 3.01 -6.09 -13.42
N TYR A 126 4.21 -6.35 -13.97
CA TYR A 126 4.48 -6.14 -15.38
C TYR A 126 3.84 -7.22 -16.27
N SER A 127 3.70 -8.45 -15.75
CA SER A 127 3.00 -9.56 -16.39
C SER A 127 1.48 -9.33 -16.35
N PRO A 128 0.84 -8.97 -17.47
CA PRO A 128 -0.56 -8.54 -17.44
C PRO A 128 -1.53 -9.65 -17.05
N GLU A 129 -1.19 -10.91 -17.28
CA GLU A 129 -2.01 -12.09 -16.95
C GLU A 129 -2.29 -12.26 -15.45
N GLU A 130 -1.46 -11.67 -14.61
CA GLU A 130 -1.61 -11.71 -13.15
C GLU A 130 -2.49 -10.58 -12.58
N ASN A 131 -2.83 -9.59 -13.39
CA ASN A 131 -3.45 -8.35 -12.91
C ASN A 131 -4.99 -8.32 -12.88
N PRO A 132 -5.74 -9.15 -13.63
CA PRO A 132 -7.21 -9.07 -13.61
C PRO A 132 -7.85 -9.11 -12.22
N PRO A 133 -7.46 -10.01 -11.28
CA PRO A 133 -8.05 -10.01 -9.93
C PRO A 133 -7.69 -8.75 -9.12
N LYS A 134 -6.49 -8.18 -9.35
CA LYS A 134 -6.04 -6.94 -8.70
C LYS A 134 -6.85 -5.73 -9.20
N GLN A 135 -7.12 -5.65 -10.52
CA GLN A 135 -7.98 -4.62 -11.09
C GLN A 135 -9.42 -4.74 -10.58
N ALA A 136 -9.96 -5.94 -10.54
CA ALA A 136 -11.29 -6.17 -9.98
C ALA A 136 -11.38 -5.81 -8.49
N MET A 137 -10.31 -6.05 -7.71
CA MET A 137 -10.23 -5.58 -6.31
C MET A 137 -10.21 -4.05 -6.23
N ARG A 138 -9.44 -3.38 -7.09
CA ARG A 138 -9.41 -1.91 -7.18
C ARG A 138 -10.81 -1.35 -7.50
N GLU A 139 -11.47 -1.87 -8.54
CA GLU A 139 -12.82 -1.43 -8.93
C GLU A 139 -13.81 -1.59 -7.80
N TRP A 140 -13.76 -2.73 -7.11
CA TRP A 140 -14.58 -2.97 -5.93
C TRP A 140 -14.28 -1.96 -4.80
N MET A 141 -13.00 -1.66 -4.52
CA MET A 141 -12.62 -0.67 -3.50
C MET A 141 -13.16 0.72 -3.85
N LEU A 142 -13.01 1.16 -5.10
CA LEU A 142 -13.50 2.46 -5.56
C LEU A 142 -15.02 2.56 -5.47
N ALA A 143 -15.76 1.47 -5.74
CA ALA A 143 -17.21 1.44 -5.65
C ALA A 143 -17.71 1.36 -4.19
N THR A 144 -17.05 0.53 -3.37
CA THR A 144 -17.49 0.26 -1.98
C THR A 144 -17.16 1.41 -1.04
N PHE A 145 -16.04 2.09 -1.26
CA PHE A 145 -15.53 3.18 -0.41
C PHE A 145 -15.49 4.52 -1.17
N ALA A 146 -16.51 4.80 -1.98
CA ALA A 146 -16.55 5.97 -2.87
C ALA A 146 -16.38 7.32 -2.15
N ASP A 147 -16.78 7.41 -0.88
CA ASP A 147 -16.66 8.62 -0.07
C ASP A 147 -15.35 8.68 0.76
N ALA A 148 -14.53 7.61 0.70
CA ALA A 148 -13.29 7.53 1.44
C ALA A 148 -12.08 8.06 0.64
N VAL A 149 -10.97 8.29 1.35
CA VAL A 149 -9.71 8.60 0.69
C VAL A 149 -9.04 7.31 0.24
N ILE A 150 -8.83 7.16 -1.05
CA ILE A 150 -8.16 6.01 -1.66
C ILE A 150 -6.88 6.51 -2.34
N PHE A 151 -5.74 5.95 -1.95
CA PHE A 151 -4.51 6.07 -2.71
C PHE A 151 -4.54 5.00 -3.82
N ASP A 152 -4.91 5.44 -5.02
CA ASP A 152 -5.05 4.55 -6.18
C ASP A 152 -3.68 4.30 -6.81
N LEU A 153 -2.94 3.37 -6.21
CA LEU A 153 -1.60 3.00 -6.65
C LEU A 153 -1.61 2.43 -8.07
N GLN A 154 -2.60 1.59 -8.41
CA GLN A 154 -2.69 1.01 -9.75
C GLN A 154 -2.84 2.05 -10.85
N ASP A 155 -3.58 3.13 -10.57
CA ASP A 155 -3.74 4.20 -11.56
C ASP A 155 -2.40 4.83 -11.91
N ILE A 156 -1.60 5.17 -10.91
CA ILE A 156 -0.29 5.81 -11.13
C ILE A 156 0.79 4.86 -11.63
N GLU A 157 0.79 3.59 -11.18
CA GLU A 157 1.72 2.56 -11.69
C GLU A 157 1.57 2.32 -13.19
N SER A 158 0.34 2.35 -13.68
CA SER A 158 0.00 2.08 -15.07
C SER A 158 -0.03 3.30 -15.98
N LEU A 159 0.43 4.47 -15.50
CA LEU A 159 0.53 5.70 -16.30
C LEU A 159 1.98 6.09 -16.57
N ASP A 160 2.30 6.36 -17.84
CA ASP A 160 3.56 6.98 -18.24
C ASP A 160 3.30 8.04 -19.31
N GLY A 161 3.75 9.28 -19.07
CA GLY A 161 3.54 10.40 -19.97
C GLY A 161 2.07 10.67 -20.34
N GLY A 162 1.12 10.25 -19.49
CA GLY A 162 -0.32 10.37 -19.73
C GLY A 162 -0.92 9.22 -20.55
N ALA A 163 -0.12 8.24 -20.95
CA ALA A 163 -0.58 7.03 -21.63
C ALA A 163 -0.74 5.87 -20.63
N ARG A 164 -1.80 5.07 -20.79
CA ARG A 164 -2.04 3.87 -20.02
C ARG A 164 -1.21 2.70 -20.53
N CYS A 165 -0.47 2.04 -19.65
CA CYS A 165 0.24 0.81 -19.97
C CYS A 165 -0.71 -0.38 -19.75
N GLU A 166 -1.16 -0.96 -20.87
CA GLU A 166 -2.13 -2.06 -20.86
C GLU A 166 -1.87 -3.05 -22.00
N VAL A 167 -2.39 -4.25 -21.85
CA VAL A 167 -2.43 -5.29 -22.87
C VAL A 167 -3.84 -5.87 -22.90
N GLY A 168 -4.57 -5.69 -24.00
CA GLY A 168 -5.94 -6.19 -24.12
C GLY A 168 -6.92 -5.66 -23.07
N GLY A 169 -6.72 -4.42 -22.60
CA GLY A 169 -7.54 -3.79 -21.55
C GLY A 169 -7.11 -4.13 -20.13
N VAL A 170 -6.11 -4.99 -19.95
CA VAL A 170 -5.54 -5.31 -18.65
C VAL A 170 -4.36 -4.38 -18.36
N TRP A 171 -4.45 -3.61 -17.29
CA TRP A 171 -3.39 -2.70 -16.87
C TRP A 171 -2.17 -3.46 -16.35
N ARG A 172 -1.01 -2.87 -16.56
CA ARG A 172 0.26 -3.33 -15.97
C ARG A 172 1.08 -2.13 -15.53
N ILE A 173 2.02 -2.34 -14.63
CA ILE A 173 2.99 -1.31 -14.31
C ILE A 173 3.77 -0.94 -15.59
N CYS A 174 3.96 0.36 -15.82
CA CYS A 174 4.74 0.82 -16.96
C CYS A 174 6.22 0.47 -16.77
N GLU A 175 6.91 0.18 -17.89
CA GLU A 175 8.37 -0.07 -17.88
C GLU A 175 9.15 1.06 -17.21
N ALA A 176 8.75 2.31 -17.45
CA ALA A 176 9.38 3.49 -16.85
C ALA A 176 9.13 3.62 -15.33
N ASN A 177 8.16 2.90 -14.78
CA ASN A 177 7.77 3.00 -13.37
C ASN A 177 8.34 1.86 -12.53
N ARG A 178 8.64 0.71 -13.15
CA ARG A 178 9.13 -0.45 -12.43
C ARG A 178 10.63 -0.44 -12.21
N SER A 179 11.09 -1.23 -11.26
CA SER A 179 12.50 -1.47 -11.00
C SER A 179 13.17 -2.17 -12.19
N THR A 180 14.29 -1.62 -12.65
CA THR A 180 15.09 -2.12 -13.77
C THR A 180 16.58 -1.88 -13.48
N GLU A 181 17.47 -2.43 -14.33
CA GLU A 181 18.90 -2.13 -14.23
C GLU A 181 19.22 -0.63 -14.32
N ALA A 182 18.46 0.11 -15.15
CA ALA A 182 18.67 1.53 -15.33
C ALA A 182 18.14 2.38 -14.16
N CYS A 183 17.16 1.85 -13.42
CA CYS A 183 16.57 2.49 -12.25
C CYS A 183 16.10 1.40 -11.26
N PRO A 184 16.98 0.90 -10.39
CA PRO A 184 16.62 -0.11 -9.40
C PRO A 184 15.73 0.47 -8.29
N SER A 185 14.98 -0.39 -7.60
CA SER A 185 14.38 -0.04 -6.32
C SER A 185 15.48 0.14 -5.27
N LYS A 186 15.35 1.13 -4.39
CA LYS A 186 16.32 1.41 -3.33
C LYS A 186 16.41 0.23 -2.34
N GLY A 187 15.28 -0.31 -1.91
CA GLY A 187 15.23 -1.36 -0.89
C GLY A 187 15.21 -2.79 -1.44
N GLN A 188 14.67 -2.99 -2.65
CA GLN A 188 14.42 -4.31 -3.22
C GLN A 188 15.37 -4.67 -4.37
N GLY A 189 16.16 -3.71 -4.84
CA GLY A 189 17.09 -3.93 -5.95
C GLY A 189 16.38 -4.01 -7.31
N ILE A 190 16.83 -4.92 -8.17
CA ILE A 190 16.29 -5.12 -9.52
C ILE A 190 15.28 -6.26 -9.48
N ASP A 191 14.10 -6.00 -10.01
CA ASP A 191 13.08 -7.03 -10.19
C ASP A 191 13.44 -8.00 -11.32
N GLY A 192 13.00 -9.24 -11.14
CA GLY A 192 12.90 -10.18 -12.27
C GLY A 192 11.85 -9.76 -13.29
N ASP A 193 11.86 -10.43 -14.43
CA ASP A 193 10.84 -10.24 -15.46
C ASP A 193 9.43 -10.51 -14.87
N GLY A 194 8.53 -9.55 -15.08
CA GLY A 194 7.13 -9.67 -14.65
C GLY A 194 6.80 -9.09 -13.29
N ALA A 195 7.77 -8.74 -12.46
CA ALA A 195 7.51 -8.14 -11.15
C ALA A 195 7.11 -6.66 -11.20
N GLY A 196 6.82 -6.04 -10.08
CA GLY A 196 6.19 -4.72 -9.99
C GLY A 196 6.75 -3.81 -8.90
N HIS A 197 8.00 -3.99 -8.47
CA HIS A 197 8.67 -3.03 -7.60
C HIS A 197 8.90 -1.69 -8.28
N LEU A 198 8.82 -0.61 -7.54
CA LEU A 198 8.98 0.73 -8.10
C LEU A 198 10.47 1.07 -8.30
N CYS A 199 10.79 1.68 -9.42
CA CYS A 199 12.04 2.40 -9.62
C CYS A 199 12.19 3.51 -8.58
N GLU A 200 13.39 3.71 -8.01
CA GLU A 200 13.64 4.68 -6.93
C GLU A 200 13.13 6.09 -7.28
N ALA A 201 13.36 6.54 -8.51
CA ALA A 201 12.90 7.86 -8.95
C ALA A 201 11.37 7.96 -8.99
N LYS A 202 10.68 6.87 -9.39
CA LYS A 202 9.21 6.81 -9.44
C LYS A 202 8.60 6.59 -8.05
N ALA A 203 9.25 5.83 -7.20
CA ALA A 203 8.87 5.73 -5.80
C ALA A 203 8.84 7.11 -5.12
N ALA A 204 9.85 7.96 -5.36
CA ALA A 204 9.87 9.34 -4.87
C ALA A 204 8.75 10.22 -5.48
N GLU A 205 8.37 9.99 -6.73
CA GLU A 205 7.24 10.68 -7.37
C GLU A 205 5.91 10.23 -6.78
N PHE A 206 5.66 8.92 -6.69
CA PHE A 206 4.41 8.33 -6.23
C PHE A 206 4.16 8.56 -4.73
N ALA A 207 5.23 8.58 -3.95
CA ALA A 207 5.13 8.91 -2.53
C ALA A 207 4.54 10.31 -2.26
N LYS A 208 4.64 11.26 -3.20
CA LYS A 208 3.96 12.56 -3.07
C LYS A 208 2.45 12.40 -3.07
N ALA A 209 1.91 11.49 -3.91
CA ALA A 209 0.48 11.20 -3.93
C ALA A 209 0.05 10.45 -2.67
N LEU A 210 0.84 9.49 -2.17
CA LEU A 210 0.60 8.84 -0.88
C LEU A 210 0.56 9.86 0.27
N LEU A 211 1.56 10.74 0.36
CA LEU A 211 1.63 11.80 1.38
C LEU A 211 0.46 12.78 1.28
N TYR A 212 0.00 13.07 0.07
CA TYR A 212 -1.20 13.87 -0.14
C TYR A 212 -2.46 13.14 0.33
N SER A 213 -2.57 11.84 0.10
CA SER A 213 -3.67 11.00 0.59
C SER A 213 -3.69 10.94 2.12
N VAL A 214 -2.53 10.79 2.77
CA VAL A 214 -2.39 10.90 4.24
C VAL A 214 -2.86 12.28 4.72
N TYR A 215 -2.48 13.35 4.03
CA TYR A 215 -2.96 14.69 4.35
C TYR A 215 -4.47 14.81 4.22
N GLN A 216 -5.06 14.30 3.16
CA GLN A 216 -6.51 14.34 2.93
C GLN A 216 -7.29 13.59 4.00
N VAL A 217 -6.88 12.34 4.30
CA VAL A 217 -7.55 11.53 5.32
C VAL A 217 -7.36 12.10 6.72
N SER A 218 -6.32 12.91 6.96
CA SER A 218 -6.06 13.56 8.26
C SER A 218 -6.90 14.82 8.51
N ARG A 219 -7.63 15.31 7.51
CA ARG A 219 -8.45 16.55 7.62
C ARG A 219 -9.71 16.31 8.42
#